data_30a8b2f8219bd164e6d7809c5b8840cc
#
_entry.id   30a8b2f8219bd164e6d7809c5b8840cc
#
_cell.length_a   1.000
_cell.length_b   1.000
_cell.length_c   1.000
_cell.angle_alpha   90.00
_cell.angle_beta   90.00
_cell.angle_gamma   90.00
#
_symmetry.space_group_name_H-M   'P 1'
#
loop_
_entity.id
_entity.type
_entity.pdbx_description
1 polymer ?
#
loop_
_entity_poly.entity_id
_entity_poly.type
_entity_poly.pdbx_seq_one_letter_code
_entity_poly.pdbx_strand_id
1 'polypeptide(L)'
;TCRAWRRGWKETLKKRERLRLVVFGGRSGGEFVSSLERYDPSTNEWEEEAVAPMPMERRYVRTAVLDGKLYAAGGVSVADNFVATSNLVERYDLAAKSWEAVAPMGTARFAPAAAVLEDKLYAVGGYNNDESILSSVERYDPSTNAW
;
A
#
# COMPACT_ATOMS: atom_id res chain seq x y z
N THR A 1 -39.84 20.57 -3.40
CA THR A 1 -39.04 19.84 -2.38
C THR A 1 -38.19 18.72 -2.97
N CYS A 2 -38.65 18.07 -4.04
CA CYS A 2 -37.92 16.94 -4.66
C CYS A 2 -36.68 17.36 -5.50
N ARG A 3 -36.64 18.58 -6.04
CA ARG A 3 -35.52 19.08 -6.88
C ARG A 3 -34.29 19.50 -6.06
N ALA A 4 -34.46 19.98 -4.82
CA ALA A 4 -33.36 20.34 -3.94
C ALA A 4 -32.62 19.08 -3.44
N TRP A 5 -33.33 18.01 -3.15
CA TRP A 5 -32.77 16.71 -2.77
C TRP A 5 -31.91 16.12 -3.89
N ARG A 6 -32.35 16.18 -5.14
CA ARG A 6 -31.56 15.65 -6.28
C ARG A 6 -30.28 16.46 -6.55
N ARG A 7 -30.25 17.77 -6.26
CA ARG A 7 -29.02 18.56 -6.39
C ARG A 7 -28.02 18.25 -5.26
N GLY A 8 -28.47 18.15 -4.02
CA GLY A 8 -27.63 17.78 -2.90
C GLY A 8 -26.98 16.41 -3.06
N TRP A 9 -27.73 15.43 -3.58
CA TRP A 9 -27.17 14.09 -3.91
C TRP A 9 -26.14 14.14 -5.03
N LYS A 10 -26.35 14.92 -6.07
CA LYS A 10 -25.37 15.05 -7.17
C LYS A 10 -24.11 15.77 -6.72
N GLU A 11 -24.20 16.75 -5.82
CA GLU A 11 -23.01 17.42 -5.26
C GLU A 11 -22.26 16.53 -4.25
N THR A 12 -22.97 15.75 -3.44
CA THR A 12 -22.36 14.78 -2.53
C THR A 12 -21.67 13.64 -3.29
N LEU A 13 -22.24 13.21 -4.44
CA LEU A 13 -21.62 12.21 -5.32
C LEU A 13 -20.41 12.79 -6.09
N LYS A 14 -20.40 14.09 -6.40
CA LYS A 14 -19.23 14.75 -7.01
C LYS A 14 -18.07 14.90 -6.03
N LYS A 15 -18.32 14.93 -4.74
CA LYS A 15 -17.32 15.07 -3.68
C LYS A 15 -16.82 13.71 -3.13
N ARG A 16 -17.41 12.60 -3.53
CA ARG A 16 -16.81 11.27 -3.34
C ARG A 16 -15.62 11.20 -4.29
N GLU A 17 -14.44 11.24 -3.72
CA GLU A 17 -13.22 10.81 -4.41
C GLU A 17 -13.56 9.51 -5.14
N ARG A 18 -13.38 9.52 -6.46
CA ARG A 18 -13.69 8.34 -7.28
C ARG A 18 -12.86 7.20 -6.72
N LEU A 19 -13.52 6.17 -6.24
CA LEU A 19 -12.84 4.96 -5.80
C LEU A 19 -12.06 4.43 -7.00
N ARG A 20 -10.76 4.37 -6.86
CA ARG A 20 -9.84 3.85 -7.86
C ARG A 20 -9.15 2.63 -7.27
N LEU A 21 -9.00 1.62 -8.10
CA LEU A 21 -8.18 0.48 -7.74
C LEU A 21 -6.74 0.78 -8.16
N VAL A 22 -5.83 0.61 -7.23
CA VAL A 22 -4.40 0.73 -7.49
C VAL A 22 -3.79 -0.66 -7.38
N VAL A 23 -3.13 -1.11 -8.44
CA VAL A 23 -2.38 -2.36 -8.47
C VAL A 23 -0.90 -2.01 -8.49
N PHE A 24 -0.14 -2.65 -7.63
CA PHE A 24 1.27 -2.39 -7.46
C PHE A 24 2.07 -3.68 -7.58
N GLY A 25 3.11 -3.64 -8.41
CA GLY A 25 4.03 -4.73 -8.59
C GLY A 25 3.36 -5.96 -9.21
N GLY A 26 4.03 -7.09 -9.07
CA GLY A 26 3.56 -8.36 -9.61
C GLY A 26 4.67 -9.11 -10.36
N ARG A 27 4.26 -10.05 -11.21
CA ARG A 27 5.18 -10.80 -12.06
C ARG A 27 4.64 -10.85 -13.48
N SER A 28 5.44 -10.46 -14.44
CA SER A 28 5.12 -10.49 -15.87
C SER A 28 6.30 -11.10 -16.64
N GLY A 29 6.02 -12.08 -17.52
CA GLY A 29 7.06 -12.71 -18.35
C GLY A 29 8.18 -13.41 -17.57
N GLY A 30 7.98 -13.74 -16.30
CA GLY A 30 9.03 -14.30 -15.44
C GLY A 30 9.77 -13.27 -14.60
N GLU A 31 9.71 -12.01 -14.95
CA GLU A 31 10.32 -10.88 -14.24
C GLU A 31 9.38 -10.27 -13.22
N PHE A 32 9.95 -9.66 -12.17
CA PHE A 32 9.18 -8.87 -11.21
C PHE A 32 9.03 -7.46 -11.75
N VAL A 33 7.83 -6.91 -11.58
CA VAL A 33 7.51 -5.56 -12.02
C VAL A 33 7.26 -4.67 -10.81
N SER A 34 7.75 -3.44 -10.86
CA SER A 34 7.50 -2.39 -9.86
C SER A 34 6.53 -1.34 -10.38
N SER A 35 5.81 -1.64 -11.48
CA SER A 35 4.81 -0.75 -12.04
C SER A 35 3.65 -0.52 -11.08
N LEU A 36 3.02 0.63 -11.19
CA LEU A 36 1.76 0.96 -10.56
C LEU A 36 0.74 1.24 -11.65
N GLU A 37 -0.34 0.51 -11.61
CA GLU A 37 -1.46 0.70 -12.52
C GLU A 37 -2.67 1.16 -11.73
N ARG A 38 -3.42 2.09 -12.30
CA ARG A 38 -4.63 2.62 -11.71
C ARG A 38 -5.81 2.33 -12.61
N TYR A 39 -6.82 1.69 -12.06
CA TYR A 39 -8.08 1.43 -12.75
C TYR A 39 -9.12 2.49 -12.36
N ASP A 40 -9.70 3.14 -13.36
CA ASP A 40 -10.85 4.03 -13.18
C ASP A 40 -12.14 3.29 -13.58
N PRO A 41 -12.98 2.89 -12.63
CA PRO A 41 -14.21 2.16 -12.93
C PRO A 41 -15.27 3.01 -13.67
N SER A 42 -15.09 4.32 -13.75
CA SER A 42 -16.03 5.20 -14.46
C SER A 42 -15.76 5.24 -15.96
N THR A 43 -14.54 5.02 -16.39
CA THR A 43 -14.14 4.96 -17.81
C THR A 43 -13.88 3.54 -18.27
N ASN A 44 -13.75 2.60 -17.33
CA ASN A 44 -13.34 1.22 -17.57
C ASN A 44 -11.94 1.13 -18.19
N GLU A 45 -11.03 2.03 -17.79
CA GLU A 45 -9.70 2.13 -18.35
C GLU A 45 -8.65 1.92 -17.25
N TRP A 46 -7.53 1.34 -17.65
CA TRP A 46 -6.31 1.28 -16.85
C TRP A 46 -5.41 2.43 -17.27
N GLU A 47 -4.93 3.16 -16.30
CA GLU A 47 -3.92 4.19 -16.47
C GLU A 47 -2.60 3.66 -15.91
N GLU A 48 -1.61 3.49 -16.78
CA GLU A 48 -0.25 3.21 -16.35
C GLU A 48 0.35 4.52 -15.83
N GLU A 49 0.55 4.60 -14.54
CA GLU A 49 1.21 5.73 -13.92
C GLU A 49 2.71 5.43 -13.87
N ALA A 50 3.53 6.30 -14.44
CA ALA A 50 4.96 6.22 -14.25
C ALA A 50 5.28 6.49 -12.78
N VAL A 51 5.35 5.43 -11.99
CA VAL A 51 5.69 5.49 -10.58
C VAL A 51 7.19 5.39 -10.45
N ALA A 52 7.76 6.25 -9.61
CA ALA A 52 9.11 6.03 -9.18
C ALA A 52 9.20 4.62 -8.53
N PRO A 53 10.19 3.80 -8.92
CA PRO A 53 10.36 2.49 -8.30
C PRO A 53 10.52 2.65 -6.78
N MET A 54 10.09 1.64 -6.04
CA MET A 54 10.40 1.63 -4.60
C MET A 54 11.91 1.77 -4.40
N PRO A 55 12.35 2.54 -3.39
CA PRO A 55 13.76 2.70 -3.08
C PRO A 55 14.49 1.38 -2.85
N MET A 56 13.76 0.38 -2.34
CA MET A 56 14.27 -0.99 -2.18
C MET A 56 13.31 -1.98 -2.83
N GLU A 57 13.82 -2.75 -3.79
CA GLU A 57 13.06 -3.84 -4.40
C GLU A 57 12.76 -4.93 -3.36
N ARG A 58 11.47 -5.21 -3.17
CA ARG A 58 11.00 -6.22 -2.22
C ARG A 58 9.84 -7.00 -2.81
N ARG A 59 9.80 -8.28 -2.47
CA ARG A 59 8.71 -9.21 -2.84
C ARG A 59 7.83 -9.47 -1.63
N TYR A 60 6.61 -9.94 -1.87
CA TYR A 60 5.65 -10.26 -0.80
C TYR A 60 5.37 -9.09 0.16
N VAL A 61 5.53 -7.88 -0.33
CA VAL A 61 5.09 -6.65 0.34
C VAL A 61 3.56 -6.67 0.47
N ARG A 62 3.03 -6.07 1.51
CA ARG A 62 1.60 -5.81 1.60
C ARG A 62 1.33 -4.33 1.58
N THR A 63 0.30 -3.99 0.83
CA THR A 63 -0.06 -2.59 0.62
C THR A 63 -1.41 -2.28 1.25
N ALA A 64 -1.56 -1.05 1.72
CA ALA A 64 -2.83 -0.48 2.14
C ALA A 64 -2.84 1.03 1.86
N VAL A 65 -4.00 1.58 1.64
CA VAL A 65 -4.17 3.02 1.45
C VAL A 65 -4.67 3.63 2.75
N LEU A 66 -3.94 4.62 3.23
CA LEU A 66 -4.29 5.40 4.42
C LEU A 66 -4.06 6.87 4.12
N ASP A 67 -5.07 7.69 4.33
CA ASP A 67 -5.04 9.14 4.11
C ASP A 67 -4.51 9.53 2.72
N GLY A 68 -5.02 8.86 1.67
CA GLY A 68 -4.64 9.10 0.27
C GLY A 68 -3.21 8.69 -0.11
N LYS A 69 -2.47 8.03 0.78
CA LYS A 69 -1.13 7.52 0.54
C LYS A 69 -1.13 6.00 0.51
N LEU A 70 -0.33 5.42 -0.39
CA LEU A 70 -0.14 3.99 -0.48
C LEU A 70 1.04 3.57 0.40
N TYR A 71 0.77 2.73 1.38
CA TYR A 71 1.80 2.15 2.25
C TYR A 71 2.21 0.78 1.74
N ALA A 72 3.51 0.52 1.76
CA ALA A 72 4.12 -0.75 1.40
C ALA A 72 4.91 -1.28 2.61
N ALA A 73 4.40 -2.34 3.25
CA ALA A 73 4.94 -2.83 4.51
C ALA A 73 5.58 -4.21 4.37
N GLY A 74 6.76 -4.37 4.94
CA GLY A 74 7.48 -5.62 5.04
C GLY A 74 7.96 -6.16 3.70
N GLY A 75 7.91 -7.46 3.54
CA GLY A 75 8.34 -8.17 2.35
C GLY A 75 9.71 -8.81 2.48
N VAL A 76 10.24 -9.26 1.35
CA VAL A 76 11.54 -9.92 1.25
C VAL A 76 12.39 -9.19 0.23
N SER A 77 13.57 -8.79 0.61
CA SER A 77 14.61 -8.32 -0.30
C SER A 77 15.55 -9.47 -0.69
N VAL A 78 16.06 -9.41 -1.92
CA VAL A 78 17.07 -10.35 -2.41
C VAL A 78 18.27 -9.52 -2.84
N ALA A 79 19.37 -9.68 -2.14
CA ALA A 79 20.64 -9.06 -2.48
C ALA A 79 21.74 -10.12 -2.38
N ASP A 80 22.63 -10.19 -3.38
CA ASP A 80 23.81 -11.08 -3.39
C ASP A 80 23.49 -12.54 -3.05
N ASN A 81 22.38 -13.08 -3.55
CA ASN A 81 21.85 -14.42 -3.24
C ASN A 81 21.40 -14.62 -1.77
N PHE A 82 21.30 -13.55 -1.00
CA PHE A 82 20.78 -13.58 0.35
C PHE A 82 19.33 -13.08 0.36
N VAL A 83 18.46 -13.84 1.01
CA VAL A 83 17.04 -13.53 1.18
C VAL A 83 16.82 -13.02 2.60
N ALA A 84 16.38 -11.79 2.75
CA ALA A 84 16.13 -11.19 4.05
C ALA A 84 14.69 -10.67 4.17
N THR A 85 14.02 -11.05 5.24
CA THR A 85 12.72 -10.48 5.61
C THR A 85 12.91 -9.05 6.10
N SER A 86 12.07 -8.16 5.63
CA SER A 86 12.16 -6.73 5.90
C SER A 86 11.11 -6.28 6.93
N ASN A 87 11.50 -5.34 7.79
CA ASN A 87 10.58 -4.58 8.63
C ASN A 87 10.32 -3.17 8.08
N LEU A 88 10.91 -2.84 6.94
CA LEU A 88 10.77 -1.52 6.33
C LEU A 88 9.33 -1.26 5.91
N VAL A 89 8.94 0.00 6.08
CA VAL A 89 7.67 0.52 5.60
C VAL A 89 7.95 1.80 4.83
N GLU A 90 7.40 1.85 3.63
CA GLU A 90 7.49 3.02 2.77
C GLU A 90 6.09 3.45 2.38
N ARG A 91 5.89 4.73 2.20
CA ARG A 91 4.65 5.29 1.67
C ARG A 91 4.89 6.03 0.38
N TYR A 92 3.97 5.85 -0.56
CA TYR A 92 3.93 6.59 -1.81
C TYR A 92 2.89 7.69 -1.73
N ASP A 93 3.31 8.91 -1.98
CA ASP A 93 2.41 10.04 -2.12
C ASP A 93 1.98 10.17 -3.58
N LEU A 94 0.70 9.93 -3.85
CA LEU A 94 0.13 9.98 -5.20
C LEU A 94 0.18 11.40 -5.80
N ALA A 95 0.15 12.44 -4.98
CA ALA A 95 0.21 13.83 -5.44
C ALA A 95 1.65 14.26 -5.74
N ALA A 96 2.58 13.91 -4.84
CA ALA A 96 4.01 14.23 -5.01
C ALA A 96 4.72 13.25 -5.96
N LYS A 97 4.10 12.11 -6.27
CA LYS A 97 4.68 11.02 -7.08
C LYS A 97 6.02 10.53 -6.56
N SER A 98 6.15 10.41 -5.26
CA SER A 98 7.40 10.03 -4.62
C SER A 98 7.21 9.07 -3.45
N TRP A 99 8.21 8.21 -3.25
CA TRP A 99 8.31 7.35 -2.09
C TRP A 99 9.03 8.05 -0.94
N GLU A 100 8.59 7.74 0.25
CA GLU A 100 9.20 8.22 1.48
C GLU A 100 9.21 7.06 2.50
N ALA A 101 10.35 6.88 3.17
CA ALA A 101 10.45 5.91 4.26
C ALA A 101 9.73 6.46 5.50
N VAL A 102 9.00 5.58 6.19
CA VAL A 102 8.40 5.87 7.49
C VAL A 102 9.01 4.96 8.55
N ALA A 103 8.62 5.12 9.83
CA ALA A 103 9.12 4.27 10.89
C ALA A 103 8.94 2.77 10.52
N PRO A 104 9.97 1.95 10.69
CA PRO A 104 9.88 0.53 10.42
C PRO A 104 9.07 -0.19 11.50
N MET A 105 8.50 -1.35 11.17
CA MET A 105 7.88 -2.25 12.15
C MET A 105 8.93 -2.76 13.15
N GLY A 106 8.50 -3.11 14.35
CA GLY A 106 9.35 -3.76 15.35
C GLY A 106 9.80 -5.15 14.91
N THR A 107 8.98 -5.86 14.13
CA THR A 107 9.27 -7.21 13.66
C THR A 107 9.36 -7.26 12.13
N ALA A 108 10.46 -7.81 11.61
CA ALA A 108 10.58 -8.09 10.18
C ALA A 108 9.57 -9.20 9.79
N ARG A 109 8.78 -8.92 8.73
CA ARG A 109 7.74 -9.86 8.28
C ARG A 109 7.52 -9.81 6.78
N PHE A 110 7.38 -10.96 6.15
CA PHE A 110 6.93 -11.06 4.77
C PHE A 110 5.52 -11.65 4.69
N ALA A 111 4.81 -11.27 3.66
CA ALA A 111 3.42 -11.65 3.45
C ALA A 111 2.49 -11.44 4.68
N PRO A 112 2.62 -10.37 5.50
CA PRO A 112 1.61 -10.07 6.52
C PRO A 112 0.27 -9.77 5.86
N ALA A 113 -0.82 -9.75 6.61
CA ALA A 113 -1.99 -9.01 6.18
C ALA A 113 -1.81 -7.52 6.52
N ALA A 114 -2.32 -6.63 5.66
CA ALA A 114 -2.35 -5.20 5.93
C ALA A 114 -3.81 -4.71 5.91
N ALA A 115 -4.18 -3.91 6.89
CA ALA A 115 -5.51 -3.32 7.00
C ALA A 115 -5.43 -1.91 7.58
N VAL A 116 -6.43 -1.09 7.25
CA VAL A 116 -6.60 0.23 7.85
C VAL A 116 -7.87 0.22 8.70
N LEU A 117 -7.75 0.66 9.92
CA LEU A 117 -8.84 0.82 10.85
C LEU A 117 -8.58 2.06 11.71
N GLU A 118 -9.58 2.93 11.85
CA GLU A 118 -9.51 4.15 12.68
C GLU A 118 -8.24 4.99 12.41
N ASP A 119 -7.98 5.27 11.12
CA ASP A 119 -6.83 6.05 10.65
C ASP A 119 -5.46 5.51 11.09
N LYS A 120 -5.38 4.21 11.34
CA LYS A 120 -4.15 3.49 11.66
C LYS A 120 -3.94 2.34 10.66
N LEU A 121 -2.67 2.05 10.39
CA LEU A 121 -2.28 0.90 9.57
C LEU A 121 -1.92 -0.27 10.50
N TYR A 122 -2.43 -1.44 10.19
CA TYR A 122 -2.15 -2.68 10.90
C TYR A 122 -1.40 -3.65 10.03
N ALA A 123 -0.35 -4.25 10.59
CA ALA A 123 0.36 -5.40 10.03
C ALA A 123 0.08 -6.62 10.89
N VAL A 124 -0.52 -7.64 10.30
CA VAL A 124 -1.04 -8.82 11.03
C VAL A 124 -0.34 -10.07 10.54
N GLY A 125 0.27 -10.81 11.44
CA GLY A 125 0.90 -12.10 11.14
C GLY A 125 2.04 -12.01 10.11
N GLY A 126 2.04 -12.92 9.16
CA GLY A 126 3.13 -13.10 8.19
C GLY A 126 4.17 -14.10 8.67
N TYR A 127 5.35 -14.06 8.04
CA TYR A 127 6.46 -14.96 8.34
C TYR A 127 7.72 -14.14 8.63
N ASN A 128 8.62 -14.69 9.45
CA ASN A 128 9.96 -14.14 9.69
C ASN A 128 11.03 -14.82 8.82
N ASN A 129 12.30 -14.51 9.07
CA ASN A 129 13.44 -15.10 8.34
C ASN A 129 13.53 -16.63 8.48
N ASP A 130 13.07 -17.19 9.59
CA ASP A 130 13.09 -18.63 9.86
C ASP A 130 11.84 -19.33 9.32
N GLU A 131 11.06 -18.66 8.47
CA GLU A 131 9.77 -19.09 7.94
C GLU A 131 8.75 -19.45 9.05
N SER A 132 8.98 -18.97 10.26
CA SER A 132 8.04 -19.14 11.37
C SER A 132 6.84 -18.23 11.19
N ILE A 133 5.66 -18.78 11.42
CA ILE A 133 4.40 -18.05 11.38
C ILE A 133 4.34 -17.07 12.56
N LEU A 134 4.10 -15.80 12.27
CA LEU A 134 3.90 -14.78 13.28
C LEU A 134 2.42 -14.69 13.67
N SER A 135 2.13 -14.67 14.96
CA SER A 135 0.79 -14.42 15.52
C SER A 135 0.61 -12.98 16.00
N SER A 136 1.65 -12.17 15.94
CA SER A 136 1.65 -10.79 16.43
C SER A 136 0.99 -9.82 15.45
N VAL A 137 0.47 -8.73 16.02
CA VAL A 137 -0.09 -7.59 15.30
C VAL A 137 0.70 -6.35 15.70
N GLU A 138 1.05 -5.54 14.72
CA GLU A 138 1.62 -4.21 14.94
C GLU A 138 0.71 -3.15 14.35
N ARG A 139 0.67 -1.97 14.96
CA ARG A 139 -0.16 -0.84 14.58
C ARG A 139 0.68 0.41 14.40
N TYR A 140 0.60 0.99 13.21
CA TYR A 140 1.26 2.25 12.88
C TYR A 140 0.31 3.44 13.04
N ASP A 141 0.79 4.46 13.71
CA ASP A 141 0.14 5.76 13.83
C ASP A 141 0.85 6.79 12.93
N PRO A 142 0.22 7.26 11.84
CA PRO A 142 0.85 8.23 10.96
C PRO A 142 1.06 9.62 11.61
N SER A 143 0.30 9.95 12.65
CA SER A 143 0.41 11.24 13.34
C SER A 143 1.68 11.34 14.19
N THR A 144 2.17 10.22 14.70
CA THR A 144 3.39 10.12 15.51
C THR A 144 4.55 9.49 14.77
N ASN A 145 4.31 8.95 13.55
CA ASN A 145 5.24 8.14 12.78
C ASN A 145 5.84 7.00 13.62
N ALA A 146 4.98 6.24 14.31
CA ALA A 146 5.41 5.15 15.20
C ALA A 146 4.52 3.91 15.07
N TRP A 147 5.15 2.75 15.25
CA TRP A 147 4.49 1.45 15.36
C TRP A 147 4.22 1.07 16.81
#